data_e971be843dfe7325541cffffeee15c73
#
_entry.id   e971be843dfe7325541cffffeee15c73
#
_cell.length_a   1.000
_cell.length_b   1.000
_cell.length_c   1.000
_cell.angle_alpha   90.00
_cell.angle_beta   90.00
_cell.angle_gamma   90.00
#
_symmetry.space_group_name_H-M   'P 1'
#
loop_
_entity.id
_entity.type
_entity.pdbx_description
1 polymer ?
#
loop_
_entity_poly.entity_id
_entity_poly.type
_entity_poly.pdbx_seq_one_letter_code
_entity_poly.pdbx_strand_id
1 'polypeptide(L)'
;MFNLLILLYIKISQYCIVMLVSFLKGLCLGSVAYTIGFIMDITISKKSFNQIVANIPLLYQQALNKIQTNMLVISPLIYSIIDHYLLDHTNNEIKITTVVTILSIHGVGYYFVHKAMHQIHNLRKYHNFHHKFDKYMMPSIGNAVSTEEFLLAYISPFIVGAYLLKP
;
A
#
# COMPACT_ATOMS: atom_id res chain seq x y z
N MET A 1 22.53 -1.51 38.24
CA MET A 1 21.31 -2.17 37.76
C MET A 1 20.17 -1.16 37.49
N PHE A 2 19.83 -0.26 38.42
CA PHE A 2 18.75 0.74 38.30
C PHE A 2 18.94 1.69 37.08
N ASN A 3 20.14 2.24 36.88
CA ASN A 3 20.44 3.14 35.74
C ASN A 3 20.29 2.44 34.36
N LEU A 4 20.56 1.13 34.27
CA LEU A 4 20.41 0.36 33.03
C LEU A 4 18.92 0.21 32.67
N LEU A 5 18.05 -0.02 33.66
CA LEU A 5 16.60 -0.12 33.45
C LEU A 5 16.00 1.21 33.00
N ILE A 6 16.44 2.33 33.55
CA ILE A 6 16.00 3.67 33.13
C ILE A 6 16.43 3.93 31.69
N LEU A 7 17.67 3.65 31.33
CA LEU A 7 18.17 3.84 29.96
C LEU A 7 17.42 2.95 28.95
N LEU A 8 17.10 1.70 29.33
CA LEU A 8 16.33 0.79 28.52
C LEU A 8 14.90 1.33 28.29
N TYR A 9 14.25 1.79 29.38
CA TYR A 9 12.92 2.38 29.31
C TYR A 9 12.88 3.63 28.40
N ILE A 10 13.85 4.53 28.53
CA ILE A 10 13.95 5.73 27.68
C ILE A 10 14.11 5.33 26.21
N LYS A 11 15.00 4.37 25.91
CA LYS A 11 15.17 3.88 24.52
C LYS A 11 13.87 3.29 23.95
N ILE A 12 13.22 2.39 24.69
CA ILE A 12 11.96 1.77 24.25
C ILE A 12 10.90 2.85 23.99
N SER A 13 10.77 3.81 24.90
CA SER A 13 9.83 4.92 24.74
C SER A 13 10.10 5.74 23.48
N GLN A 14 11.37 6.06 23.19
CA GLN A 14 11.75 6.78 21.97
C GLN A 14 11.42 5.97 20.70
N TYR A 15 11.71 4.66 20.68
CA TYR A 15 11.34 3.79 19.55
C TYR A 15 9.82 3.77 19.32
N CYS A 16 9.03 3.63 20.39
CA CYS A 16 7.57 3.63 20.27
C CYS A 16 7.03 4.94 19.70
N ILE A 17 7.59 6.08 20.09
CA ILE A 17 7.19 7.40 19.59
C ILE A 17 7.52 7.52 18.10
N VAL A 18 8.74 7.16 17.67
CA VAL A 18 9.14 7.19 16.26
C VAL A 18 8.24 6.31 15.41
N MET A 19 8.01 5.06 15.83
CA MET A 19 7.12 4.13 15.12
C MET A 19 5.68 4.68 15.02
N LEU A 20 5.17 5.31 16.07
CA LEU A 20 3.83 5.92 16.07
C LEU A 20 3.75 7.08 15.06
N VAL A 21 4.75 7.96 15.05
CA VAL A 21 4.81 9.08 14.09
C VAL A 21 4.86 8.57 12.66
N SER A 22 5.66 7.54 12.38
CA SER A 22 5.75 6.92 11.06
C SER A 22 4.44 6.24 10.66
N PHE A 23 3.77 5.56 11.59
CA PHE A 23 2.44 5.00 11.36
C PHE A 23 1.41 6.09 10.99
N LEU A 24 1.40 7.20 11.71
CA LEU A 24 0.49 8.32 11.42
C LEU A 24 0.76 8.97 10.06
N LYS A 25 2.02 9.10 9.65
CA LYS A 25 2.39 9.53 8.29
C LYS A 25 1.83 8.56 7.23
N GLY A 26 2.04 7.26 7.43
CA GLY A 26 1.51 6.22 6.54
C GLY A 26 -0.01 6.24 6.47
N LEU A 27 -0.69 6.45 7.60
CA LEU A 27 -2.16 6.56 7.67
C LEU A 27 -2.66 7.80 6.90
N CYS A 28 -1.97 8.93 7.03
CA CYS A 28 -2.29 10.14 6.27
C CYS A 28 -2.17 9.89 4.76
N LEU A 29 -1.05 9.31 4.31
CA LEU A 29 -0.82 8.97 2.89
C LEU A 29 -1.87 7.99 2.36
N GLY A 30 -2.17 6.93 3.10
CA GLY A 30 -3.21 5.95 2.74
C GLY A 30 -4.59 6.59 2.65
N SER A 31 -4.94 7.48 3.58
CA SER A 31 -6.22 8.22 3.59
C SER A 31 -6.34 9.15 2.37
N VAL A 32 -5.27 9.86 2.02
CA VAL A 32 -5.22 10.73 0.83
C VAL A 32 -5.40 9.89 -0.44
N ALA A 33 -4.66 8.79 -0.57
CA ALA A 33 -4.76 7.90 -1.74
C ALA A 33 -6.16 7.30 -1.87
N TYR A 34 -6.76 6.83 -0.77
CA TYR A 34 -8.13 6.32 -0.73
C TYR A 34 -9.14 7.37 -1.16
N THR A 35 -9.02 8.60 -0.61
CA THR A 35 -9.94 9.71 -0.92
C THR A 35 -9.83 10.14 -2.38
N ILE A 36 -8.63 10.25 -2.93
CA ILE A 36 -8.41 10.58 -4.34
C ILE A 36 -9.03 9.50 -5.23
N GLY A 37 -8.80 8.21 -4.96
CA GLY A 37 -9.40 7.12 -5.71
C GLY A 37 -10.92 7.20 -5.72
N PHE A 38 -11.55 7.45 -4.57
CA PHE A 38 -12.99 7.60 -4.45
C PHE A 38 -13.55 8.83 -5.21
N ILE A 39 -12.85 9.98 -5.13
CA ILE A 39 -13.22 11.18 -5.89
C ILE A 39 -13.15 10.90 -7.40
N MET A 40 -12.12 10.20 -7.87
CA MET A 40 -12.00 9.83 -9.28
C MET A 40 -13.12 8.89 -9.73
N ASP A 41 -13.58 7.98 -8.88
CA ASP A 41 -14.72 7.10 -9.18
C ASP A 41 -15.99 7.89 -9.41
N ILE A 42 -16.33 8.83 -8.51
CA ILE A 42 -17.58 9.60 -8.59
C ILE A 42 -17.52 10.74 -9.63
N THR A 43 -16.35 11.12 -10.12
CA THR A 43 -16.17 12.18 -11.12
C THR A 43 -15.86 11.61 -12.50
N ILE A 44 -14.68 10.99 -12.65
CA ILE A 44 -14.17 10.51 -13.94
C ILE A 44 -14.92 9.25 -14.39
N SER A 45 -15.15 8.31 -13.47
CA SER A 45 -15.78 7.01 -13.72
C SER A 45 -17.26 6.97 -13.32
N LYS A 46 -17.93 8.10 -13.24
CA LYS A 46 -19.31 8.25 -12.73
C LYS A 46 -20.29 7.24 -13.33
N LYS A 47 -20.19 6.93 -14.62
CA LYS A 47 -21.06 5.95 -15.27
C LYS A 47 -20.86 4.55 -14.69
N SER A 48 -19.63 4.09 -14.61
CA SER A 48 -19.28 2.79 -14.04
C SER A 48 -19.64 2.73 -12.56
N PHE A 49 -19.36 3.80 -11.80
CA PHE A 49 -19.73 3.93 -10.38
C PHE A 49 -21.24 3.71 -10.17
N ASN A 50 -22.10 4.45 -10.89
CA ASN A 50 -23.54 4.31 -10.78
C ASN A 50 -24.02 2.90 -11.14
N GLN A 51 -23.43 2.28 -12.17
CA GLN A 51 -23.77 0.91 -12.58
C GLN A 51 -23.37 -0.14 -11.53
N ILE A 52 -22.20 -0.01 -10.90
CA ILE A 52 -21.76 -0.90 -9.83
C ILE A 52 -22.69 -0.80 -8.63
N VAL A 53 -22.95 0.42 -8.16
CA VAL A 53 -23.80 0.65 -6.98
C VAL A 53 -25.22 0.13 -7.21
N ALA A 54 -25.74 0.25 -8.44
CA ALA A 54 -27.07 -0.24 -8.78
C ALA A 54 -27.14 -1.76 -8.95
N ASN A 55 -26.15 -2.38 -9.60
CA ASN A 55 -26.24 -3.77 -10.03
C ASN A 55 -25.53 -4.77 -9.11
N ILE A 56 -24.43 -4.36 -8.45
CA ILE A 56 -23.60 -5.24 -7.63
C ILE A 56 -23.13 -4.57 -6.31
N PRO A 57 -24.05 -3.96 -5.53
CA PRO A 57 -23.67 -3.16 -4.34
C PRO A 57 -22.90 -3.95 -3.29
N LEU A 58 -23.24 -5.23 -3.07
CA LEU A 58 -22.54 -6.07 -2.10
C LEU A 58 -21.10 -6.35 -2.51
N LEU A 59 -20.86 -6.58 -3.81
CA LEU A 59 -19.49 -6.79 -4.31
C LEU A 59 -18.68 -5.50 -4.22
N TYR A 60 -19.30 -4.34 -4.48
CA TYR A 60 -18.67 -3.04 -4.30
C TYR A 60 -18.29 -2.78 -2.83
N GLN A 61 -19.19 -3.09 -1.90
CA GLN A 61 -18.89 -3.00 -0.46
C GLN A 61 -17.70 -3.88 -0.05
N GLN A 62 -17.61 -5.10 -0.59
CA GLN A 62 -16.45 -5.96 -0.37
C GLN A 62 -15.16 -5.35 -0.92
N ALA A 63 -15.23 -4.68 -2.08
CA ALA A 63 -14.09 -3.97 -2.65
C ALA A 63 -13.63 -2.83 -1.74
N LEU A 64 -14.56 -1.98 -1.28
CA LEU A 64 -14.25 -0.89 -0.36
C LEU A 64 -13.59 -1.40 0.92
N ASN A 65 -14.10 -2.48 1.51
CA ASN A 65 -13.51 -3.08 2.71
C ASN A 65 -12.05 -3.54 2.48
N LYS A 66 -11.75 -4.13 1.31
CA LYS A 66 -10.38 -4.52 0.96
C LYS A 66 -9.46 -3.31 0.79
N ILE A 67 -9.92 -2.29 0.08
CA ILE A 67 -9.15 -1.06 -0.12
C ILE A 67 -8.88 -0.39 1.23
N GLN A 68 -9.89 -0.26 2.08
CA GLN A 68 -9.75 0.32 3.41
C GLN A 68 -8.74 -0.46 4.26
N THR A 69 -8.86 -1.80 4.30
CA THR A 69 -7.90 -2.65 5.03
C THR A 69 -6.47 -2.44 4.52
N ASN A 70 -6.27 -2.48 3.21
CA ASN A 70 -4.95 -2.35 2.62
C ASN A 70 -4.36 -0.93 2.81
N MET A 71 -5.16 0.12 2.60
CA MET A 71 -4.68 1.50 2.62
C MET A 71 -4.63 2.12 4.02
N LEU A 72 -5.58 1.77 4.91
CA LEU A 72 -5.70 2.40 6.22
C LEU A 72 -5.15 1.55 7.37
N VAL A 73 -4.86 0.27 7.13
CA VAL A 73 -4.29 -0.61 8.15
C VAL A 73 -2.94 -1.18 7.72
N ILE A 74 -2.92 -1.92 6.61
CA ILE A 74 -1.70 -2.63 6.18
C ILE A 74 -0.61 -1.65 5.71
N SER A 75 -0.96 -0.69 4.85
CA SER A 75 0.00 0.29 4.32
C SER A 75 0.66 1.13 5.43
N PRO A 76 -0.06 1.70 6.43
CA PRO A 76 0.56 2.41 7.55
C PRO A 76 1.52 1.56 8.39
N LEU A 77 1.16 0.30 8.64
CA LEU A 77 2.03 -0.64 9.37
C LEU A 77 3.33 -0.90 8.60
N ILE A 78 3.21 -1.22 7.31
CA ILE A 78 4.39 -1.45 6.45
C ILE A 78 5.22 -0.18 6.30
N TYR A 79 4.57 0.98 6.11
CA TYR A 79 5.25 2.26 6.04
C TYR A 79 6.07 2.54 7.30
N SER A 80 5.52 2.28 8.50
CA SER A 80 6.27 2.49 9.74
C SER A 80 7.52 1.61 9.85
N ILE A 81 7.44 0.37 9.35
CA ILE A 81 8.60 -0.54 9.28
C ILE A 81 9.64 -0.03 8.28
N ILE A 82 9.22 0.36 7.08
CA ILE A 82 10.10 0.89 6.04
C ILE A 82 10.77 2.19 6.50
N ASP A 83 10.00 3.13 7.03
CA ASP A 83 10.48 4.43 7.51
C ASP A 83 11.54 4.25 8.61
N HIS A 84 11.32 3.29 9.51
CA HIS A 84 12.24 3.03 10.61
C HIS A 84 13.52 2.28 10.21
N TYR A 85 13.43 1.28 9.32
CA TYR A 85 14.55 0.38 9.04
C TYR A 85 15.26 0.62 7.71
N LEU A 86 14.58 1.22 6.74
CA LEU A 86 15.11 1.36 5.38
C LEU A 86 15.37 2.80 4.96
N LEU A 87 14.65 3.79 5.51
CA LEU A 87 14.87 5.19 5.13
C LEU A 87 15.98 5.80 5.97
N ASP A 88 16.88 6.51 5.30
CA ASP A 88 17.91 7.31 5.95
C ASP A 88 17.36 8.70 6.26
N HIS A 89 17.23 9.00 7.54
CA HIS A 89 16.76 10.31 8.02
C HIS A 89 17.88 11.36 8.15
N THR A 90 19.12 10.98 7.85
CA THR A 90 20.26 11.92 7.93
C THR A 90 20.37 12.84 6.71
N ASN A 91 19.80 12.39 5.59
CA ASN A 91 19.79 13.15 4.34
C ASN A 91 18.37 13.57 3.97
N ASN A 92 18.04 14.85 4.17
CA ASN A 92 16.72 15.41 3.89
C ASN A 92 16.48 15.75 2.41
N GLU A 93 17.43 15.48 1.52
CA GLU A 93 17.29 15.79 0.10
C GLU A 93 16.60 14.64 -0.64
N ILE A 94 15.37 14.88 -1.08
CA ILE A 94 14.66 13.97 -1.97
C ILE A 94 15.19 14.15 -3.39
N LYS A 95 16.04 13.23 -3.84
CA LYS A 95 16.51 13.23 -5.23
C LYS A 95 15.43 12.68 -6.16
N ILE A 96 15.03 13.46 -7.14
CA ILE A 96 14.03 13.05 -8.14
C ILE A 96 14.43 11.75 -8.85
N THR A 97 15.73 11.56 -9.10
CA THR A 97 16.27 10.32 -9.68
C THR A 97 15.99 9.10 -8.82
N THR A 98 16.13 9.21 -7.50
CA THR A 98 15.80 8.14 -6.54
C THR A 98 14.34 7.77 -6.62
N VAL A 99 13.45 8.76 -6.62
CA VAL A 99 11.98 8.54 -6.72
C VAL A 99 11.65 7.83 -8.04
N VAL A 100 12.15 8.33 -9.17
CA VAL A 100 11.92 7.73 -10.49
C VAL A 100 12.44 6.30 -10.55
N THR A 101 13.61 6.02 -9.96
CA THR A 101 14.17 4.67 -9.94
C THR A 101 13.34 3.71 -9.09
N ILE A 102 12.89 4.14 -7.90
CA ILE A 102 11.99 3.32 -7.05
C ILE A 102 10.69 3.01 -7.79
N LEU A 103 10.07 4.01 -8.42
CA LEU A 103 8.83 3.82 -9.18
C LEU A 103 9.04 2.88 -10.39
N SER A 104 10.18 2.96 -11.04
CA SER A 104 10.53 2.06 -12.16
C SER A 104 10.71 0.62 -11.68
N ILE A 105 11.45 0.40 -10.60
CA ILE A 105 11.63 -0.93 -9.99
C ILE A 105 10.27 -1.46 -9.53
N HIS A 106 9.44 -0.62 -8.90
CA HIS A 106 8.09 -0.99 -8.47
C HIS A 106 7.23 -1.40 -9.68
N GLY A 107 7.20 -0.62 -10.75
CA GLY A 107 6.38 -0.93 -11.93
C GLY A 107 6.79 -2.24 -12.61
N VAL A 108 8.10 -2.46 -12.77
CA VAL A 108 8.65 -3.71 -13.33
C VAL A 108 8.34 -4.91 -12.41
N GLY A 109 8.59 -4.76 -11.12
CA GLY A 109 8.31 -5.81 -10.14
C GLY A 109 6.82 -6.15 -10.06
N TYR A 110 5.95 -5.13 -10.00
CA TYR A 110 4.51 -5.29 -10.08
C TYR A 110 4.09 -6.11 -11.31
N TYR A 111 4.59 -5.75 -12.49
CA TYR A 111 4.28 -6.48 -13.72
C TYR A 111 4.62 -7.97 -13.62
N PHE A 112 5.81 -8.31 -13.15
CA PHE A 112 6.21 -9.72 -13.04
C PHE A 112 5.39 -10.50 -12.01
N VAL A 113 5.14 -9.92 -10.83
CA VAL A 113 4.32 -10.57 -9.80
C VAL A 113 2.87 -10.73 -10.27
N HIS A 114 2.28 -9.68 -10.83
CA HIS A 114 0.93 -9.71 -11.39
C HIS A 114 0.80 -10.79 -12.50
N LYS A 115 1.76 -10.83 -13.44
CA LYS A 115 1.82 -11.88 -14.46
C LYS A 115 1.92 -13.27 -13.85
N ALA A 116 2.76 -13.47 -12.83
CA ALA A 116 2.89 -14.74 -12.13
C ALA A 116 1.57 -15.15 -11.47
N MET A 117 0.80 -14.21 -10.91
CA MET A 117 -0.53 -14.47 -10.34
C MET A 117 -1.55 -14.95 -11.37
N HIS A 118 -1.43 -14.54 -12.63
CA HIS A 118 -2.23 -15.09 -13.73
C HIS A 118 -1.79 -16.50 -14.14
N GLN A 119 -0.51 -16.82 -14.07
CA GLN A 119 0.06 -18.06 -14.61
C GLN A 119 0.12 -19.18 -13.56
N ILE A 120 0.43 -18.85 -12.31
CA ILE A 120 0.62 -19.84 -11.23
C ILE A 120 -0.72 -20.09 -10.53
N HIS A 121 -1.21 -21.34 -10.64
CA HIS A 121 -2.51 -21.73 -10.10
C HIS A 121 -2.71 -21.36 -8.63
N ASN A 122 -1.71 -21.61 -7.78
CA ASN A 122 -1.77 -21.32 -6.34
C ASN A 122 -1.83 -19.83 -6.01
N LEU A 123 -1.33 -18.96 -6.89
CA LEU A 123 -1.36 -17.51 -6.71
C LEU A 123 -2.65 -16.88 -7.26
N ARG A 124 -3.28 -17.50 -8.26
CA ARG A 124 -4.50 -17.01 -8.91
C ARG A 124 -5.64 -16.74 -7.91
N LYS A 125 -5.77 -17.56 -6.86
CA LYS A 125 -6.81 -17.38 -5.83
C LYS A 125 -6.75 -16.03 -5.11
N TYR A 126 -5.56 -15.46 -4.95
CA TYR A 126 -5.35 -14.15 -4.33
C TYR A 126 -5.66 -13.00 -5.28
N HIS A 127 -5.48 -13.24 -6.58
CA HIS A 127 -5.62 -12.25 -7.64
C HIS A 127 -7.04 -12.13 -8.23
N ASN A 128 -7.85 -13.17 -8.11
CA ASN A 128 -9.15 -13.23 -8.80
C ASN A 128 -10.20 -12.21 -8.31
N PHE A 129 -9.96 -11.50 -7.21
CA PHE A 129 -11.03 -10.68 -6.64
C PHE A 129 -11.38 -9.49 -7.54
N HIS A 130 -10.40 -8.70 -7.98
CA HIS A 130 -10.68 -7.53 -8.81
C HIS A 130 -11.15 -7.90 -10.23
N HIS A 131 -10.85 -9.10 -10.73
CA HIS A 131 -11.40 -9.60 -11.99
C HIS A 131 -12.92 -9.81 -11.97
N LYS A 132 -13.55 -9.84 -10.79
CA LYS A 132 -15.03 -9.87 -10.69
C LYS A 132 -15.69 -8.60 -11.19
N PHE A 133 -14.92 -7.52 -11.37
CA PHE A 133 -15.39 -6.22 -11.85
C PHE A 133 -15.12 -5.98 -13.34
N ASP A 134 -14.83 -7.02 -14.11
CA ASP A 134 -14.46 -7.02 -15.53
C ASP A 134 -15.06 -5.90 -16.40
N LYS A 135 -16.35 -5.64 -16.21
CA LYS A 135 -17.12 -4.65 -16.99
C LYS A 135 -17.13 -3.24 -16.37
N TYR A 136 -16.60 -3.09 -15.18
CA TYR A 136 -16.74 -1.87 -14.37
C TYR A 136 -15.40 -1.42 -13.82
N MET A 137 -14.43 -1.21 -14.70
CA MET A 137 -13.12 -0.72 -14.27
C MET A 137 -13.22 0.73 -13.77
N MET A 138 -12.75 0.95 -12.56
CA MET A 138 -12.65 2.25 -11.91
C MET A 138 -11.32 2.34 -11.14
N PRO A 139 -10.79 3.54 -10.88
CA PRO A 139 -9.55 3.72 -10.13
C PRO A 139 -9.50 3.00 -8.78
N SER A 140 -10.59 3.05 -8.00
CA SER A 140 -10.63 2.34 -6.72
C SER A 140 -10.66 0.83 -6.89
N ILE A 141 -11.41 0.31 -7.86
CA ILE A 141 -11.54 -1.14 -8.10
C ILE A 141 -10.22 -1.78 -8.51
N GLY A 142 -9.37 -1.04 -9.26
CA GLY A 142 -8.00 -1.50 -9.56
C GLY A 142 -7.17 -1.78 -8.30
N ASN A 143 -7.48 -1.10 -7.19
CA ASN A 143 -6.83 -1.29 -5.88
C ASN A 143 -7.60 -2.23 -4.93
N ALA A 144 -8.76 -2.77 -5.37
CA ALA A 144 -9.56 -3.71 -4.58
C ALA A 144 -8.97 -5.13 -4.66
N VAL A 145 -7.76 -5.29 -4.20
CA VAL A 145 -7.00 -6.57 -4.22
C VAL A 145 -7.04 -7.24 -2.85
N SER A 146 -6.74 -8.55 -2.82
CA SER A 146 -6.55 -9.24 -1.54
C SER A 146 -5.33 -8.68 -0.79
N THR A 147 -5.26 -8.86 0.52
CA THR A 147 -4.09 -8.42 1.30
C THR A 147 -2.82 -9.13 0.85
N GLU A 148 -2.91 -10.41 0.48
CA GLU A 148 -1.80 -11.19 -0.05
C GLU A 148 -1.29 -10.62 -1.38
N GLU A 149 -2.19 -10.27 -2.29
CA GLU A 149 -1.82 -9.61 -3.54
C GLU A 149 -1.22 -8.23 -3.28
N PHE A 150 -1.80 -7.46 -2.36
CA PHE A 150 -1.29 -6.15 -1.98
C PHE A 150 0.15 -6.25 -1.47
N LEU A 151 0.44 -7.20 -0.58
CA LEU A 151 1.78 -7.42 -0.05
C LEU A 151 2.77 -7.90 -1.13
N LEU A 152 2.34 -8.84 -1.98
CA LEU A 152 3.23 -9.43 -2.97
C LEU A 152 3.46 -8.55 -4.19
N ALA A 153 2.40 -7.92 -4.74
CA ALA A 153 2.49 -7.19 -6.00
C ALA A 153 2.79 -5.69 -5.81
N TYR A 154 2.29 -5.08 -4.74
CA TYR A 154 2.47 -3.64 -4.51
C TYR A 154 3.60 -3.35 -3.53
N ILE A 155 3.63 -4.03 -2.38
CA ILE A 155 4.57 -3.70 -1.31
C ILE A 155 5.96 -4.29 -1.58
N SER A 156 6.05 -5.58 -1.96
CA SER A 156 7.36 -6.23 -2.07
C SER A 156 8.28 -5.59 -3.12
N PRO A 157 7.81 -5.19 -4.34
CA PRO A 157 8.67 -4.49 -5.29
C PRO A 157 9.12 -3.11 -4.79
N PHE A 158 8.26 -2.43 -4.01
CA PHE A 158 8.61 -1.15 -3.39
C PHE A 158 9.72 -1.33 -2.35
N ILE A 159 9.61 -2.34 -1.49
CA ILE A 159 10.66 -2.68 -0.50
C ILE A 159 11.99 -2.99 -1.19
N VAL A 160 11.96 -3.78 -2.27
CA VAL A 160 13.16 -4.10 -3.05
C VAL A 160 13.80 -2.83 -3.60
N GLY A 161 13.00 -1.93 -4.19
CA GLY A 161 13.49 -0.64 -4.69
C GLY A 161 14.11 0.22 -3.60
N ALA A 162 13.45 0.33 -2.45
CA ALA A 162 13.94 1.09 -1.31
C ALA A 162 15.24 0.50 -0.74
N TYR A 163 15.33 -0.83 -0.65
CA TYR A 163 16.52 -1.53 -0.16
C TYR A 163 17.73 -1.36 -1.10
N LEU A 164 17.54 -1.49 -2.41
CA LEU A 164 18.61 -1.36 -3.40
C LEU A 164 19.17 0.07 -3.49
N LEU A 165 18.38 1.06 -3.14
CA LEU A 165 18.75 2.48 -3.20
C LEU A 165 19.10 3.06 -1.82
N LYS A 166 19.18 2.21 -0.81
CA LYS A 166 19.68 2.60 0.50
C LYS A 166 21.13 3.08 0.35
N PRO A 167 21.44 4.32 0.79
CA PRO A 167 22.78 4.89 0.72
C PRO A 167 23.78 4.13 1.60
#